data_b6846a867d4ecf21e280e56e2b0b86b4
#
_entry.id   b6846a867d4ecf21e280e56e2b0b86b4
#
_cell.length_a   1.000
_cell.length_b   1.000
_cell.length_c   1.000
_cell.angle_alpha   90.00
_cell.angle_beta   90.00
_cell.angle_gamma   90.00
#
_symmetry.space_group_name_H-M   'P 1'
#
loop_
_entity.id
_entity.type
_entity.pdbx_description
1 polymer ?
#
loop_
_entity_poly.entity_id
_entity_poly.type
_entity_poly.pdbx_seq_one_letter_code
_entity_poly.pdbx_strand_id
1 'polypeptide(L)'
;NSSLFPTLFVTIACGAVSGFHSLVSSGTSSKTISNEKDMPMVGYGAMIVESLLGVVALVVVGAVAVNGTKPDGTPFSIFSSGVAGFLEKMGVPVTVATVFMTMCVSALALTSLDAVARIGRMSFQELFSVDDMENAEGWRKFLCNKYVSTIITLAFGYILTRVGYSNIWPL
;
A
#
# COMPACT_ATOMS: atom_id res chain seq x y z
N ASN A 1 -21.64 -19.15 7.63
CA ASN A 1 -22.50 -18.10 7.07
C ASN A 1 -22.16 -16.77 7.73
N SER A 2 -21.12 -16.10 7.24
CA SER A 2 -20.90 -14.70 7.60
C SER A 2 -21.97 -13.86 6.89
N SER A 3 -22.71 -13.06 7.66
CA SER A 3 -23.71 -12.17 7.09
C SER A 3 -23.01 -11.11 6.24
N LEU A 4 -23.58 -10.80 5.07
CA LEU A 4 -23.04 -9.80 4.16
C LEU A 4 -22.86 -8.44 4.86
N PHE A 5 -23.76 -8.11 5.75
CA PHE A 5 -23.69 -6.96 6.63
C PHE A 5 -23.54 -7.44 8.09
N PRO A 6 -22.63 -6.90 8.90
CA PRO A 6 -21.78 -5.72 8.66
C PRO A 6 -20.42 -6.01 8.01
N THR A 7 -19.98 -7.26 7.88
CA THR A 7 -18.60 -7.62 7.54
C THR A 7 -18.15 -7.07 6.18
N LEU A 8 -18.95 -7.27 5.12
CA LEU A 8 -18.61 -6.74 3.80
C LEU A 8 -18.60 -5.22 3.79
N PHE A 9 -19.58 -4.60 4.47
CA PHE A 9 -19.65 -3.15 4.57
C PHE A 9 -18.40 -2.56 5.25
N VAL A 10 -17.96 -3.14 6.37
CA VAL A 10 -16.76 -2.70 7.09
C VAL A 10 -15.52 -2.84 6.20
N THR A 11 -15.40 -3.93 5.46
CA THR A 11 -14.26 -4.15 4.55
C THR A 11 -14.21 -3.12 3.43
N ILE A 12 -15.34 -2.83 2.80
CA ILE A 12 -15.43 -1.79 1.75
C ILE A 12 -15.18 -0.40 2.33
N ALA A 13 -15.79 -0.09 3.47
CA ALA A 13 -15.60 1.18 4.15
C ALA A 13 -14.15 1.39 4.60
N CYS A 14 -13.47 0.33 5.04
CA CYS A 14 -12.05 0.37 5.37
C CYS A 14 -11.20 0.80 4.16
N GLY A 15 -11.48 0.25 2.96
CA GLY A 15 -10.81 0.67 1.74
C GLY A 15 -11.08 2.13 1.34
N ALA A 16 -12.31 2.62 1.57
CA ALA A 16 -12.70 3.97 1.21
C ALA A 16 -12.23 5.05 2.20
N VAL A 17 -12.16 4.73 3.49
CA VAL A 17 -11.97 5.68 4.59
C VAL A 17 -10.62 5.49 5.31
N SER A 18 -9.83 4.47 4.93
CA SER A 18 -8.51 4.27 5.51
C SER A 18 -7.62 5.49 5.22
N GLY A 19 -7.22 6.27 6.18
CA GLY A 19 -6.51 7.53 5.99
C GLY A 19 -5.13 7.45 5.32
N PHE A 20 -4.69 6.30 4.86
CA PHE A 20 -3.38 6.09 4.25
C PHE A 20 -3.17 6.97 3.01
N HIS A 21 -4.09 6.97 2.06
CA HIS A 21 -4.00 7.79 0.86
C HIS A 21 -4.04 9.29 1.18
N SER A 22 -4.81 9.69 2.18
CA SER A 22 -4.82 11.06 2.69
C SER A 22 -3.46 11.48 3.25
N LEU A 23 -2.82 10.62 4.04
CA LEU A 23 -1.48 10.85 4.59
C LEU A 23 -0.40 10.90 3.49
N VAL A 24 -0.46 10.02 2.49
CA VAL A 24 0.46 10.04 1.34
C VAL A 24 0.27 11.31 0.52
N SER A 25 -0.98 11.70 0.28
CA SER A 25 -1.31 12.90 -0.48
C SER A 25 -0.78 14.16 0.19
N SER A 26 -1.07 14.37 1.47
CA SER A 26 -0.66 15.57 2.21
C SER A 26 0.83 15.55 2.59
N GLY A 27 1.36 14.41 2.97
CA GLY A 27 2.72 14.28 3.50
C GLY A 27 3.80 14.16 2.44
N THR A 28 3.51 13.53 1.31
CA THR A 28 4.52 13.19 0.30
C THR A 28 4.19 13.75 -1.07
N SER A 29 3.02 13.44 -1.64
CA SER A 29 2.69 13.79 -3.02
C SER A 29 2.59 15.29 -3.24
N SER A 30 1.95 16.02 -2.33
CA SER A 30 1.83 17.48 -2.39
C SER A 30 3.19 18.20 -2.39
N LYS A 31 4.21 17.61 -1.76
CA LYS A 31 5.56 18.17 -1.65
C LYS A 31 6.47 17.79 -2.85
N THR A 32 6.05 16.84 -3.67
CA THR A 32 6.84 16.35 -4.80
C THR A 32 6.34 16.88 -6.15
N ILE A 33 5.13 17.40 -6.21
CA ILE A 33 4.58 18.01 -7.42
C ILE A 33 5.26 19.35 -7.65
N SER A 34 5.93 19.49 -8.78
CA SER A 34 6.67 20.71 -9.18
C SER A 34 5.79 21.74 -9.89
N ASN A 35 4.65 21.33 -10.47
CA ASN A 35 3.76 22.21 -11.23
C ASN A 35 2.30 21.97 -10.81
N GLU A 36 1.61 23.05 -10.49
CA GLU A 36 0.19 23.00 -10.09
C GLU A 36 -0.74 22.43 -11.19
N LYS A 37 -0.37 22.57 -12.44
CA LYS A 37 -1.13 22.00 -13.57
C LYS A 37 -1.17 20.49 -13.59
N ASP A 38 -0.21 19.84 -12.96
CA ASP A 38 -0.13 18.38 -12.89
C ASP A 38 -0.97 17.80 -11.74
N MET A 39 -1.42 18.62 -10.80
CA MET A 39 -2.24 18.20 -9.66
C MET A 39 -3.50 17.42 -10.05
N PRO A 40 -4.32 17.85 -11.01
CA PRO A 40 -5.52 17.11 -11.40
C PRO A 40 -5.19 15.74 -11.97
N MET A 41 -4.09 15.64 -12.74
CA MET A 41 -3.67 14.38 -13.35
C MET A 41 -3.10 13.42 -12.33
N VAL A 42 -2.26 13.91 -11.44
CA VAL A 42 -1.64 13.09 -10.37
C VAL A 42 -2.66 12.67 -9.31
N GLY A 43 -3.55 13.55 -8.88
CA GLY A 43 -4.59 13.26 -7.90
C GLY A 43 -5.78 12.51 -8.51
N TYR A 44 -6.57 13.21 -9.30
CA TYR A 44 -7.82 12.68 -9.83
C TYR A 44 -7.62 11.62 -10.93
N GLY A 45 -6.67 11.83 -11.83
CA GLY A 45 -6.34 10.86 -12.87
C GLY A 45 -5.85 9.53 -12.31
N ALA A 46 -4.94 9.57 -11.34
CA ALA A 46 -4.47 8.35 -10.66
C ALA A 46 -5.60 7.62 -9.92
N MET A 47 -6.50 8.35 -9.25
CA MET A 47 -7.66 7.77 -8.57
C MET A 47 -8.60 7.04 -9.54
N ILE A 48 -8.83 7.56 -10.74
CA ILE A 48 -9.65 6.89 -11.76
C ILE A 48 -8.99 5.58 -12.21
N VAL A 49 -7.68 5.59 -12.45
CA VAL A 49 -6.93 4.40 -12.86
C VAL A 49 -6.96 3.34 -11.75
N GLU A 50 -6.82 3.75 -10.50
CA GLU A 50 -6.92 2.86 -9.33
C GLU A 50 -8.32 2.25 -9.20
N SER A 51 -9.36 3.04 -9.40
CA SER A 51 -10.74 2.57 -9.39
C SER A 51 -10.99 1.52 -10.49
N LEU A 52 -10.44 1.75 -11.69
CA LEU A 52 -10.50 0.79 -12.80
C LEU A 52 -9.79 -0.53 -12.43
N LEU A 53 -8.62 -0.43 -11.82
CA LEU A 53 -7.88 -1.60 -11.32
C LEU A 53 -8.68 -2.38 -10.28
N GLY A 54 -9.40 -1.69 -9.38
CA GLY A 54 -10.30 -2.31 -8.40
C GLY A 54 -11.42 -3.11 -9.07
N VAL A 55 -12.04 -2.58 -10.13
CA VAL A 55 -13.05 -3.30 -10.91
C VAL A 55 -12.45 -4.52 -11.59
N VAL A 56 -11.28 -4.39 -12.21
CA VAL A 56 -10.56 -5.52 -12.82
C VAL A 56 -10.26 -6.59 -11.79
N ALA A 57 -9.78 -6.22 -10.60
CA ALA A 57 -9.50 -7.17 -9.51
C ALA A 57 -10.77 -7.95 -9.11
N LEU A 58 -11.92 -7.27 -9.00
CA LEU A 58 -13.20 -7.90 -8.69
C LEU A 58 -13.60 -8.92 -9.75
N VAL A 59 -13.48 -8.58 -11.03
CA VAL A 59 -13.77 -9.46 -12.15
C VAL A 59 -12.84 -10.69 -12.16
N VAL A 60 -11.55 -10.46 -11.93
CA VAL A 60 -10.54 -11.54 -11.88
C VAL A 60 -10.87 -12.52 -10.75
N VAL A 61 -11.13 -12.03 -9.54
CA VAL A 61 -11.48 -12.90 -8.40
C VAL A 61 -12.77 -13.64 -8.66
N GLY A 62 -13.78 -12.98 -9.23
CA GLY A 62 -15.06 -13.62 -9.60
C GLY A 62 -14.89 -14.72 -10.65
N ALA A 63 -13.98 -14.55 -11.59
CA ALA A 63 -13.71 -15.55 -12.64
C ALA A 63 -12.87 -16.75 -12.14
N VAL A 64 -12.02 -16.54 -11.15
CA VAL A 64 -11.17 -17.61 -10.55
C VAL A 64 -11.94 -18.39 -9.47
N ALA A 65 -12.97 -17.79 -8.87
CA ALA A 65 -13.81 -18.47 -7.91
C ALA A 65 -14.63 -19.57 -8.58
N VAL A 66 -14.38 -20.83 -8.21
CA VAL A 66 -15.11 -21.98 -8.71
C VAL A 66 -16.17 -22.39 -7.69
N ASN A 67 -17.43 -22.51 -8.13
CA ASN A 67 -18.55 -22.91 -7.27
C ASN A 67 -18.75 -22.08 -5.99
N GLY A 68 -18.36 -20.81 -6.02
CA GLY A 68 -18.49 -19.95 -4.86
C GLY A 68 -17.48 -20.21 -3.73
N THR A 69 -16.48 -21.05 -3.97
CA THR A 69 -15.40 -21.30 -3.02
C THR A 69 -14.25 -20.34 -3.26
N LYS A 70 -13.69 -19.83 -2.15
CA LYS A 70 -12.51 -18.96 -2.22
C LYS A 70 -11.31 -19.77 -2.75
N PRO A 71 -10.59 -19.24 -3.77
CA PRO A 71 -9.33 -19.85 -4.20
C PRO A 71 -8.31 -19.88 -3.06
N ASP A 72 -7.52 -20.96 -2.99
CA ASP A 72 -6.45 -21.07 -2.02
C ASP A 72 -5.28 -20.15 -2.38
N GLY A 73 -4.79 -19.40 -1.38
CA GLY A 73 -3.63 -18.53 -1.56
C GLY A 73 -3.81 -17.13 -0.98
N THR A 74 -2.76 -16.32 -1.11
CA THR A 74 -2.82 -14.91 -0.73
C THR A 74 -3.59 -14.10 -1.78
N PRO A 75 -4.24 -12.98 -1.42
CA PRO A 75 -4.95 -12.14 -2.38
C PRO A 75 -4.09 -11.74 -3.59
N PHE A 76 -2.81 -11.49 -3.37
CA PHE A 76 -1.86 -11.14 -4.43
C PHE A 76 -1.57 -12.30 -5.38
N SER A 77 -1.43 -13.53 -4.87
CA SER A 77 -1.21 -14.71 -5.70
C SER A 77 -2.45 -15.06 -6.52
N ILE A 78 -3.64 -14.93 -5.95
CA ILE A 78 -4.92 -15.15 -6.63
C ILE A 78 -5.09 -14.15 -7.77
N PHE A 79 -4.81 -12.88 -7.53
CA PHE A 79 -4.86 -11.85 -8.55
C PHE A 79 -3.86 -12.11 -9.68
N SER A 80 -2.60 -12.40 -9.34
CA SER A 80 -1.54 -12.66 -10.33
C SER A 80 -1.85 -13.86 -11.20
N SER A 81 -2.28 -14.96 -10.61
CA SER A 81 -2.64 -16.18 -11.36
C SER A 81 -3.90 -16.00 -12.20
N GLY A 82 -4.88 -15.27 -11.70
CA GLY A 82 -6.10 -14.98 -12.42
C GLY A 82 -5.85 -14.14 -13.67
N VAL A 83 -5.09 -13.04 -13.54
CA VAL A 83 -4.72 -12.22 -14.70
C VAL A 83 -3.83 -13.00 -15.68
N ALA A 84 -2.89 -13.81 -15.18
CA ALA A 84 -2.07 -14.66 -16.02
C ALA A 84 -2.92 -15.64 -16.87
N GLY A 85 -3.99 -16.22 -16.28
CA GLY A 85 -4.94 -17.05 -17.00
C GLY A 85 -5.72 -16.31 -18.11
N PHE A 86 -6.01 -15.02 -17.91
CA PHE A 86 -6.59 -14.21 -18.99
C PHE A 86 -5.59 -13.92 -20.12
N LEU A 87 -4.33 -13.60 -19.76
CA LEU A 87 -3.26 -13.37 -20.73
C LEU A 87 -2.94 -14.64 -21.54
N GLU A 88 -3.05 -15.82 -20.93
CA GLU A 88 -2.92 -17.10 -21.62
C GLU A 88 -3.96 -17.25 -22.74
N LYS A 89 -5.21 -16.89 -22.48
CA LYS A 89 -6.28 -16.90 -23.49
C LYS A 89 -6.02 -15.94 -24.64
N MET A 90 -5.20 -14.92 -24.42
CA MET A 90 -4.75 -13.97 -25.44
C MET A 90 -3.49 -14.46 -26.21
N GLY A 91 -2.96 -15.64 -25.85
CA GLY A 91 -1.82 -16.26 -26.52
C GLY A 91 -0.46 -16.01 -25.86
N VAL A 92 -0.43 -15.44 -24.66
CA VAL A 92 0.81 -15.25 -23.91
C VAL A 92 1.14 -16.53 -23.13
N PRO A 93 2.39 -17.05 -23.18
CA PRO A 93 2.77 -18.22 -22.39
C PRO A 93 2.53 -17.98 -20.89
N VAL A 94 1.88 -18.94 -20.21
CA VAL A 94 1.50 -18.83 -18.78
C VAL A 94 2.67 -18.45 -17.90
N THR A 95 3.84 -19.06 -18.13
CA THR A 95 5.04 -18.79 -17.34
C THR A 95 5.46 -17.32 -17.42
N VAL A 96 5.46 -16.75 -18.62
CA VAL A 96 5.82 -15.35 -18.83
C VAL A 96 4.79 -14.42 -18.19
N ALA A 97 3.50 -14.71 -18.38
CA ALA A 97 2.41 -13.94 -17.80
C ALA A 97 2.47 -13.95 -16.27
N THR A 98 2.68 -15.09 -15.65
CA THR A 98 2.77 -15.23 -14.18
C THR A 98 3.97 -14.49 -13.62
N VAL A 99 5.15 -14.62 -14.23
CA VAL A 99 6.36 -13.90 -13.79
C VAL A 99 6.15 -12.39 -13.90
N PHE A 100 5.62 -11.94 -15.03
CA PHE A 100 5.34 -10.53 -15.27
C PHE A 100 4.37 -9.97 -14.21
N MET A 101 3.26 -10.64 -13.96
CA MET A 101 2.28 -10.22 -12.97
C MET A 101 2.83 -10.22 -11.54
N THR A 102 3.64 -11.22 -11.21
CA THR A 102 4.30 -11.28 -9.89
C THR A 102 5.28 -10.10 -9.71
N MET A 103 6.01 -9.74 -10.76
CA MET A 103 6.89 -8.55 -10.74
C MET A 103 6.09 -7.26 -10.58
N CYS A 104 4.96 -7.10 -11.26
CA CYS A 104 4.08 -5.93 -11.12
C CYS A 104 3.55 -5.78 -9.68
N VAL A 105 3.07 -6.88 -9.09
CA VAL A 105 2.56 -6.88 -7.71
C VAL A 105 3.69 -6.59 -6.71
N SER A 106 4.88 -7.13 -6.94
CA SER A 106 6.06 -6.86 -6.10
C SER A 106 6.48 -5.39 -6.17
N ALA A 107 6.45 -4.80 -7.38
CA ALA A 107 6.73 -3.38 -7.57
C ALA A 107 5.71 -2.48 -6.83
N LEU A 108 4.42 -2.85 -6.88
CA LEU A 108 3.37 -2.15 -6.13
C LEU A 108 3.64 -2.19 -4.62
N ALA A 109 3.99 -3.36 -4.09
CA ALA A 109 4.32 -3.53 -2.68
C ALA A 109 5.54 -2.70 -2.27
N LEU A 110 6.59 -2.66 -3.08
CA LEU A 110 7.78 -1.84 -2.83
C LEU A 110 7.48 -0.35 -2.83
N THR A 111 6.64 0.12 -3.76
CA THR A 111 6.23 1.52 -3.82
C THR A 111 5.45 1.94 -2.58
N SER A 112 4.54 1.08 -2.13
CA SER A 112 3.79 1.30 -0.89
C SER A 112 4.69 1.33 0.34
N LEU A 113 5.67 0.43 0.41
CA LEU A 113 6.64 0.38 1.50
C LEU A 113 7.50 1.67 1.58
N ASP A 114 7.95 2.19 0.44
CA ASP A 114 8.69 3.46 0.39
C ASP A 114 7.85 4.63 0.91
N ALA A 115 6.58 4.72 0.50
CA ALA A 115 5.66 5.74 0.97
C ALA A 115 5.42 5.65 2.49
N VAL A 116 5.19 4.45 3.03
CA VAL A 116 5.02 4.22 4.47
C VAL A 116 6.28 4.59 5.25
N ALA A 117 7.45 4.20 4.76
CA ALA A 117 8.73 4.53 5.39
C ALA A 117 8.97 6.05 5.47
N ARG A 118 8.60 6.78 4.41
CA ARG A 118 8.69 8.26 4.39
C ARG A 118 7.74 8.90 5.40
N ILE A 119 6.48 8.45 5.44
CA ILE A 119 5.49 8.97 6.39
C ILE A 119 5.92 8.65 7.82
N GLY A 120 6.31 7.41 8.11
CA GLY A 120 6.77 7.00 9.43
C GLY A 120 7.97 7.83 9.91
N ARG A 121 8.94 8.07 9.02
CA ARG A 121 10.06 8.97 9.31
C ARG A 121 9.62 10.38 9.63
N MET A 122 8.70 10.94 8.83
CA MET A 122 8.20 12.31 9.05
C MET A 122 7.47 12.41 10.38
N SER A 123 6.57 11.49 10.68
CA SER A 123 5.85 11.45 11.95
C SER A 123 6.79 11.29 13.15
N PHE A 124 7.83 10.45 13.00
CA PHE A 124 8.86 10.31 14.03
C PHE A 124 9.65 11.61 14.25
N GLN A 125 10.03 12.29 13.18
CA GLN A 125 10.73 13.55 13.26
C GLN A 125 9.86 14.65 13.89
N GLU A 126 8.58 14.72 13.54
CA GLU A 126 7.63 15.68 14.10
C GLU A 126 7.44 15.47 15.62
N LEU A 127 7.46 14.22 16.08
CA LEU A 127 7.33 13.91 17.51
C LEU A 127 8.48 14.52 18.35
N PHE A 128 9.68 14.61 17.79
CA PHE A 128 10.87 15.12 18.47
C PHE A 128 11.30 16.51 18.00
N SER A 129 10.60 17.08 17.00
CA SER A 129 10.89 18.43 16.52
C SER A 129 10.47 19.48 17.53
N VAL A 130 11.25 20.54 17.59
CA VAL A 130 10.99 21.75 18.41
C VAL A 130 11.09 22.95 17.49
N ASP A 131 10.32 24.01 17.74
CA ASP A 131 10.30 25.22 16.91
C ASP A 131 11.69 25.84 16.72
N ASP A 132 12.58 25.70 17.71
CA ASP A 132 13.97 26.18 17.69
C ASP A 132 14.96 25.01 17.63
N MET A 133 15.10 24.39 16.45
CA MET A 133 16.04 23.28 16.24
C MET A 133 17.53 23.69 16.32
N GLU A 134 17.84 24.99 16.20
CA GLU A 134 19.23 25.46 16.35
C GLU A 134 19.71 25.40 17.80
N ASN A 135 18.80 25.62 18.75
CA ASN A 135 19.07 25.60 20.20
C ASN A 135 18.65 24.28 20.88
N ALA A 136 18.16 23.27 20.09
CA ALA A 136 17.73 22.01 20.62
C ALA A 136 18.89 21.19 21.19
N GLU A 137 18.60 20.43 22.26
CA GLU A 137 19.54 19.49 22.85
C GLU A 137 20.12 18.51 21.83
N GLY A 138 21.41 18.20 21.92
CA GLY A 138 22.12 17.39 20.92
C GLY A 138 21.49 16.03 20.60
N TRP A 139 20.84 15.38 21.59
CA TRP A 139 20.14 14.13 21.40
C TRP A 139 18.90 14.26 20.50
N ARG A 140 18.15 15.36 20.58
CA ARG A 140 16.99 15.64 19.71
C ARG A 140 17.44 15.88 18.28
N LYS A 141 18.53 16.63 18.10
CA LYS A 141 19.16 16.88 16.80
C LYS A 141 19.64 15.58 16.16
N PHE A 142 20.16 14.66 16.97
CA PHE A 142 20.54 13.32 16.52
C PHE A 142 19.34 12.48 16.10
N LEU A 143 18.24 12.46 16.87
CA LEU A 143 17.01 11.71 16.53
C LEU A 143 16.30 12.29 15.30
N CYS A 144 16.30 13.61 15.13
CA CYS A 144 15.73 14.26 13.94
C CYS A 144 16.58 14.13 12.68
N ASN A 145 17.78 13.55 12.78
CA ASN A 145 18.60 13.28 11.62
C ASN A 145 17.89 12.30 10.68
N LYS A 146 17.87 12.63 9.37
CA LYS A 146 17.18 11.88 8.33
C LYS A 146 17.52 10.38 8.33
N TYR A 147 18.79 10.05 8.52
CA TYR A 147 19.25 8.66 8.48
C TYR A 147 18.88 7.89 9.75
N VAL A 148 19.10 8.51 10.92
CA VAL A 148 18.78 7.91 12.22
C VAL A 148 17.29 7.65 12.35
N SER A 149 16.46 8.65 12.06
CA SER A 149 15.00 8.53 12.06
C SER A 149 14.50 7.41 11.12
N THR A 150 15.08 7.29 9.91
CA THR A 150 14.72 6.22 8.98
C THR A 150 15.08 4.84 9.53
N ILE A 151 16.29 4.68 10.09
CA ILE A 151 16.74 3.40 10.64
C ILE A 151 15.84 2.99 11.82
N ILE A 152 15.52 3.90 12.71
CA ILE A 152 14.65 3.63 13.87
C ILE A 152 13.24 3.21 13.39
N THR A 153 12.67 3.93 12.44
CA THR A 153 11.33 3.62 11.89
C THR A 153 11.32 2.25 11.23
N LEU A 154 12.34 1.92 10.43
CA LEU A 154 12.44 0.61 9.79
C LEU A 154 12.69 -0.52 10.79
N ALA A 155 13.52 -0.29 11.81
CA ALA A 155 13.77 -1.27 12.88
C ALA A 155 12.47 -1.57 13.65
N PHE A 156 11.69 -0.54 13.97
CA PHE A 156 10.41 -0.71 14.63
C PHE A 156 9.42 -1.51 13.75
N GLY A 157 9.31 -1.17 12.46
CA GLY A 157 8.51 -1.92 11.49
C GLY A 157 8.95 -3.39 11.38
N TYR A 158 10.25 -3.65 11.38
CA TYR A 158 10.80 -5.01 11.35
C TYR A 158 10.43 -5.81 12.61
N ILE A 159 10.53 -5.19 13.79
CA ILE A 159 10.12 -5.82 15.06
C ILE A 159 8.64 -6.19 15.03
N LEU A 160 7.78 -5.28 14.58
CA LEU A 160 6.34 -5.54 14.43
C LEU A 160 6.07 -6.71 13.47
N THR A 161 6.80 -6.79 12.38
CA THR A 161 6.69 -7.89 11.42
C THR A 161 7.11 -9.22 12.06
N ARG A 162 8.13 -9.23 12.92
CA ARG A 162 8.59 -10.43 13.64
C ARG A 162 7.59 -10.92 14.70
N VAL A 163 6.86 -10.01 15.33
CA VAL A 163 5.77 -10.36 16.27
C VAL A 163 4.62 -11.05 15.55
N GLY A 164 4.48 -10.82 14.26
CA GLY A 164 3.51 -11.45 13.39
C GLY A 164 2.27 -10.58 13.16
N TYR A 165 2.02 -10.29 11.90
CA TYR A 165 0.87 -9.50 11.47
C TYR A 165 -0.47 -10.06 11.97
N SER A 166 -0.62 -11.39 11.95
CA SER A 166 -1.83 -12.08 12.42
C SER A 166 -2.10 -11.93 13.92
N ASN A 167 -1.08 -11.63 14.74
CA ASN A 167 -1.24 -11.39 16.17
C ASN A 167 -1.61 -9.94 16.49
N ILE A 168 -1.25 -9.02 15.61
CA ILE A 168 -1.49 -7.58 15.79
C ILE A 168 -2.83 -7.17 15.17
N TRP A 169 -3.23 -7.84 14.11
CA TRP A 169 -4.45 -7.55 13.37
C TRP A 169 -5.31 -8.80 13.21
N PRO A 170 -6.12 -9.14 14.22
CA PRO A 170 -7.04 -10.27 14.15
C PRO A 170 -8.27 -9.88 13.30
N LEU A 171 -8.18 -10.05 12.00
CA LEU A 171 -9.32 -9.91 11.07
C LEU A 171 -9.72 -11.26 10.50
#